data_269cea96138b8b968a2402b90b371489
#
_entry.id   269cea96138b8b968a2402b90b371489
#
_cell.length_a   1.000
_cell.length_b   1.000
_cell.length_c   1.000
_cell.angle_alpha   90.00
_cell.angle_beta   90.00
_cell.angle_gamma   90.00
#
_symmetry.space_group_name_H-M   'P 1'
#
loop_
_entity.id
_entity.type
_entity.pdbx_description
1 polymer ?
#
loop_
_entity_poly.entity_id
_entity_poly.type
_entity_poly.pdbx_seq_one_letter_code
_entity_poly.pdbx_strand_id
1 'polypeptide(L)'
;MRALVIQTSFLGDMVLTTPLIRELAARGPVDVVATPANAGLLAHHPHVRHVYRYDKRGAHAGARGFRDIVRLAKAEGASDTAFLAQGSVRSAALAVAAGYTDRIGFETSTGRWLYTRRYPYHGDRHHAERLWSLAGHGDGARADAATLRPTLFPGADDEEAVQRLLDANAHAGEPLLAMAPGSAWATKRWPYYAALARRLTLLGRVVILGSDGDSHLAQEIVAETFGSAIDATGKLSLLASAALIGRAHVLVTNDSAPLHLASAMNTPTVALFGPTVTSLGFGPLADARQVAEVPMLACRPCDAHGPRACPLTHWRCMRDLTVAEVLDAVDAVRRSGEG
;
A
#
# COMPACT_ATOMS: atom_id res chain seq x y z
N MET A 1 -28.30 -2.16 5.22
CA MET A 1 -27.37 -3.18 4.68
C MET A 1 -26.02 -2.98 5.36
N ARG A 2 -25.50 -4.00 6.02
CA ARG A 2 -24.12 -4.01 6.52
C ARG A 2 -23.20 -4.63 5.49
N ALA A 3 -22.06 -4.03 5.24
CA ALA A 3 -21.04 -4.57 4.35
C ALA A 3 -19.93 -5.24 5.16
N LEU A 4 -19.50 -6.45 4.78
CA LEU A 4 -18.26 -7.07 5.25
C LEU A 4 -17.25 -7.07 4.10
N VAL A 5 -16.15 -6.36 4.25
CA VAL A 5 -15.04 -6.40 3.30
C VAL A 5 -13.98 -7.41 3.78
N ILE A 6 -13.62 -8.38 2.95
CA ILE A 6 -12.58 -9.38 3.28
C ILE A 6 -11.33 -9.09 2.45
N GLN A 7 -10.29 -8.57 3.14
CA GLN A 7 -8.98 -8.28 2.53
C GLN A 7 -7.86 -8.81 3.43
N THR A 8 -7.34 -9.97 3.10
CA THR A 8 -6.31 -10.67 3.88
C THR A 8 -5.02 -10.91 3.08
N SER A 9 -4.74 -10.06 2.08
CA SER A 9 -3.52 -10.14 1.27
C SER A 9 -2.46 -9.12 1.72
N PHE A 10 -1.73 -8.55 0.78
CA PHE A 10 -0.63 -7.62 1.05
C PHE A 10 -1.12 -6.30 1.65
N LEU A 11 -0.21 -5.59 2.28
CA LEU A 11 -0.45 -4.31 2.93
C LEU A 11 -0.92 -3.23 1.91
N GLY A 12 -0.28 -3.18 0.75
CA GLY A 12 -0.67 -2.26 -0.32
C GLY A 12 -2.11 -2.50 -0.80
N ASP A 13 -2.54 -3.77 -0.92
CA ASP A 13 -3.91 -4.11 -1.31
C ASP A 13 -4.93 -3.60 -0.29
N MET A 14 -4.61 -3.65 1.02
CA MET A 14 -5.49 -3.09 2.05
C MET A 14 -5.62 -1.57 1.89
N VAL A 15 -4.53 -0.87 1.68
CA VAL A 15 -4.57 0.59 1.43
C VAL A 15 -5.45 0.88 0.20
N LEU A 16 -5.25 0.16 -0.90
CA LEU A 16 -6.02 0.31 -2.14
C LEU A 16 -7.48 -0.16 -2.03
N THR A 17 -7.86 -0.82 -0.91
CA THR A 17 -9.26 -1.19 -0.61
C THR A 17 -10.02 -0.03 0.02
N THR A 18 -9.37 1.00 0.55
CA THR A 18 -10.04 2.10 1.28
C THR A 18 -11.03 2.90 0.42
N PRO A 19 -10.85 3.10 -0.91
CA PRO A 19 -11.88 3.68 -1.77
C PRO A 19 -13.18 2.85 -1.81
N LEU A 20 -13.07 1.52 -1.87
CA LEU A 20 -14.24 0.63 -1.76
C LEU A 20 -14.92 0.77 -0.40
N ILE A 21 -14.15 0.79 0.70
CA ILE A 21 -14.69 0.98 2.07
C ILE A 21 -15.46 2.30 2.15
N ARG A 22 -14.91 3.40 1.66
CA ARG A 22 -15.58 4.72 1.63
C ARG A 22 -16.89 4.68 0.85
N GLU A 23 -16.88 4.05 -0.32
CA GLU A 23 -18.06 3.91 -1.17
C GLU A 23 -19.18 3.09 -0.49
N LEU A 24 -18.82 2.00 0.18
CA LEU A 24 -19.77 1.16 0.89
C LEU A 24 -20.33 1.85 2.15
N ALA A 25 -19.51 2.65 2.83
CA ALA A 25 -19.91 3.38 4.03
C ALA A 25 -21.03 4.40 3.78
N ALA A 26 -21.13 4.93 2.56
CA ALA A 26 -22.25 5.77 2.15
C ALA A 26 -23.60 5.03 2.15
N ARG A 27 -23.57 3.70 2.17
CA ARG A 27 -24.76 2.83 2.10
C ARG A 27 -25.09 2.13 3.43
N GLY A 28 -24.18 2.20 4.41
CA GLY A 28 -24.35 1.62 5.73
C GLY A 28 -23.05 1.22 6.40
N PRO A 29 -23.10 0.61 7.59
CA PRO A 29 -21.90 0.25 8.34
C PRO A 29 -21.04 -0.77 7.60
N VAL A 30 -19.71 -0.55 7.68
CA VAL A 30 -18.71 -1.42 7.06
C VAL A 30 -17.85 -2.07 8.13
N ASP A 31 -17.78 -3.40 8.09
CA ASP A 31 -16.84 -4.20 8.85
C ASP A 31 -15.75 -4.76 7.92
N VAL A 32 -14.57 -5.00 8.47
CA VAL A 32 -13.44 -5.51 7.68
C VAL A 32 -12.81 -6.73 8.34
N VAL A 33 -12.56 -7.79 7.56
CA VAL A 33 -11.68 -8.89 7.96
C VAL A 33 -10.31 -8.66 7.34
N ALA A 34 -9.30 -8.51 8.20
CA ALA A 34 -7.93 -8.16 7.79
C ALA A 34 -6.89 -9.02 8.52
N THR A 35 -5.67 -9.12 7.95
CA THR A 35 -4.53 -9.64 8.69
C THR A 35 -4.18 -8.72 9.88
N PRO A 36 -3.46 -9.19 10.92
CA PRO A 36 -3.08 -8.33 12.05
C PRO A 36 -2.37 -7.04 11.62
N ALA A 37 -1.43 -7.12 10.68
CA ALA A 37 -0.72 -5.95 10.15
C ALA A 37 -1.66 -4.98 9.42
N ASN A 38 -2.51 -5.51 8.53
CA ASN A 38 -3.47 -4.69 7.78
C ASN A 38 -4.55 -4.05 8.68
N ALA A 39 -4.93 -4.73 9.77
CA ALA A 39 -5.90 -4.20 10.74
C ALA A 39 -5.38 -2.92 11.43
N GLY A 40 -4.06 -2.83 11.66
CA GLY A 40 -3.44 -1.62 12.21
C GLY A 40 -3.64 -0.39 11.34
N LEU A 41 -3.66 -0.55 10.00
CA LEU A 41 -3.91 0.56 9.06
C LEU A 41 -5.31 1.18 9.17
N LEU A 42 -6.27 0.42 9.70
CA LEU A 42 -7.68 0.83 9.78
C LEU A 42 -8.09 1.26 11.21
N ALA A 43 -7.15 1.39 12.15
CA ALA A 43 -7.44 1.63 13.57
C ALA A 43 -8.30 2.88 13.82
N HIS A 44 -8.09 3.93 13.04
CA HIS A 44 -8.82 5.22 13.18
C HIS A 44 -9.66 5.54 11.93
N HIS A 45 -9.94 4.54 11.09
CA HIS A 45 -10.63 4.77 9.83
C HIS A 45 -12.13 5.09 10.08
N PRO A 46 -12.63 6.31 9.77
CA PRO A 46 -13.97 6.77 10.16
C PRO A 46 -15.11 5.99 9.50
N HIS A 47 -14.82 5.33 8.39
CA HIS A 47 -15.79 4.53 7.63
C HIS A 47 -15.80 3.05 8.01
N VAL A 48 -15.01 2.63 9.00
CA VAL A 48 -14.94 1.23 9.45
C VAL A 48 -15.53 1.13 10.85
N ARG A 49 -16.57 0.33 11.02
CA ARG A 49 -17.21 0.06 12.31
C ARG A 49 -16.38 -0.90 13.16
N HIS A 50 -15.98 -2.05 12.56
CA HIS A 50 -15.18 -3.08 13.23
C HIS A 50 -14.13 -3.66 12.29
N VAL A 51 -12.94 -3.95 12.85
CA VAL A 51 -11.87 -4.69 12.16
C VAL A 51 -11.65 -6.03 12.86
N TYR A 52 -12.00 -7.12 12.20
CA TYR A 52 -11.76 -8.48 12.68
C TYR A 52 -10.37 -8.94 12.23
N ARG A 53 -9.47 -9.08 13.21
CA ARG A 53 -8.07 -9.52 12.97
C ARG A 53 -8.05 -11.02 12.70
N TYR A 54 -7.68 -11.42 11.49
CA TYR A 54 -7.58 -12.81 11.07
C TYR A 54 -6.13 -13.22 10.83
N ASP A 55 -5.49 -13.73 11.87
CA ASP A 55 -4.14 -14.30 11.79
C ASP A 55 -4.19 -15.75 11.34
N LYS A 56 -4.40 -15.96 10.05
CA LYS A 56 -4.55 -17.29 9.42
C LYS A 56 -3.30 -18.17 9.48
N ARG A 57 -2.14 -17.61 9.84
CA ARG A 57 -0.85 -18.34 9.95
C ARG A 57 -0.37 -18.51 11.38
N GLY A 58 -0.94 -17.77 12.33
CA GLY A 58 -0.63 -17.79 13.76
C GLY A 58 -1.85 -18.15 14.60
N ALA A 59 -2.36 -17.21 15.39
CA ALA A 59 -3.41 -17.44 16.41
C ALA A 59 -4.72 -18.06 15.83
N HIS A 60 -5.05 -17.78 14.57
CA HIS A 60 -6.24 -18.34 13.90
C HIS A 60 -5.90 -19.42 12.86
N ALA A 61 -4.79 -20.14 13.03
CA ALA A 61 -4.46 -21.29 12.19
C ALA A 61 -5.45 -22.45 12.42
N GLY A 62 -5.67 -23.25 11.37
CA GLY A 62 -6.51 -24.44 11.43
C GLY A 62 -8.02 -24.18 11.56
N ALA A 63 -8.78 -25.24 11.83
CA ALA A 63 -10.24 -25.22 11.83
C ALA A 63 -10.83 -24.46 13.03
N ARG A 64 -10.18 -24.48 14.19
CA ARG A 64 -10.62 -23.76 15.39
C ARG A 64 -10.57 -22.24 15.15
N GLY A 65 -9.41 -21.75 14.73
CA GLY A 65 -9.24 -20.32 14.47
C GLY A 65 -10.13 -19.83 13.32
N PHE A 66 -10.39 -20.68 12.30
CA PHE A 66 -11.38 -20.37 11.27
C PHE A 66 -12.80 -20.22 11.86
N ARG A 67 -13.21 -21.12 12.75
CA ARG A 67 -14.52 -21.02 13.40
C ARG A 67 -14.65 -19.77 14.29
N ASP A 68 -13.57 -19.37 14.94
CA ASP A 68 -13.57 -18.20 15.81
C ASP A 68 -13.78 -16.92 14.98
N ILE A 69 -13.08 -16.78 13.85
CA ILE A 69 -13.28 -15.61 12.97
C ILE A 69 -14.66 -15.62 12.30
N VAL A 70 -15.21 -16.80 11.97
CA VAL A 70 -16.59 -16.94 11.45
C VAL A 70 -17.61 -16.42 12.46
N ARG A 71 -17.45 -16.73 13.75
CA ARG A 71 -18.36 -16.24 14.82
C ARG A 71 -18.29 -14.73 14.95
N LEU A 72 -17.09 -14.15 14.92
CA LEU A 72 -16.89 -12.70 15.02
C LEU A 72 -17.46 -11.93 13.82
N ALA A 73 -17.28 -12.46 12.62
CA ALA A 73 -17.71 -11.82 11.38
C ALA A 73 -19.12 -12.23 10.93
N LYS A 74 -19.92 -12.85 11.81
CA LYS A 74 -21.27 -13.39 11.48
C LYS A 74 -22.18 -12.30 10.94
N ALA A 75 -22.98 -12.64 9.91
CA ALA A 75 -24.03 -11.79 9.38
C ALA A 75 -25.11 -11.50 10.46
N GLU A 76 -25.55 -10.25 10.53
CA GLU A 76 -26.56 -9.78 11.48
C GLU A 76 -27.97 -9.77 10.87
N GLY A 77 -28.06 -9.67 9.54
CA GLY A 77 -29.33 -9.64 8.80
C GLY A 77 -29.24 -10.21 7.39
N ALA A 78 -30.40 -10.53 6.82
CA ALA A 78 -30.49 -11.12 5.48
C ALA A 78 -30.02 -10.18 4.35
N SER A 79 -30.01 -8.87 4.59
CA SER A 79 -29.56 -7.86 3.62
C SER A 79 -28.04 -7.59 3.69
N ASP A 80 -27.32 -8.27 4.59
CA ASP A 80 -25.87 -8.07 4.74
C ASP A 80 -25.12 -8.70 3.58
N THR A 81 -24.11 -7.99 3.08
CA THR A 81 -23.34 -8.36 1.89
C THR A 81 -21.87 -8.51 2.22
N ALA A 82 -21.24 -9.57 1.75
CA ALA A 82 -19.79 -9.77 1.83
C ALA A 82 -19.11 -9.40 0.51
N PHE A 83 -18.11 -8.53 0.59
CA PHE A 83 -17.27 -8.09 -0.53
C PHE A 83 -15.90 -8.76 -0.44
N LEU A 84 -15.61 -9.64 -1.40
CA LEU A 84 -14.40 -10.45 -1.44
C LEU A 84 -13.31 -9.67 -2.21
N ALA A 85 -12.70 -8.67 -1.57
CA ALA A 85 -11.60 -7.89 -2.14
C ALA A 85 -10.36 -8.77 -2.37
N GLN A 86 -10.21 -9.84 -1.57
CA GLN A 86 -9.20 -10.87 -1.75
C GLN A 86 -9.88 -12.19 -2.12
N GLY A 87 -9.60 -12.69 -3.34
CA GLY A 87 -10.38 -13.74 -4.03
C GLY A 87 -10.03 -15.19 -3.67
N SER A 88 -9.49 -15.51 -2.47
CA SER A 88 -9.17 -16.89 -2.09
C SER A 88 -10.39 -17.72 -1.76
N VAL A 89 -10.29 -19.04 -1.95
CA VAL A 89 -11.32 -20.01 -1.50
C VAL A 89 -11.60 -19.86 0.00
N ARG A 90 -10.57 -19.63 0.83
CA ARG A 90 -10.72 -19.45 2.28
C ARG A 90 -11.54 -18.20 2.62
N SER A 91 -11.34 -17.08 1.93
CA SER A 91 -12.13 -15.86 2.11
C SER A 91 -13.59 -16.08 1.72
N ALA A 92 -13.82 -16.77 0.61
CA ALA A 92 -15.16 -17.13 0.15
C ALA A 92 -15.88 -18.07 1.14
N ALA A 93 -15.20 -19.12 1.62
CA ALA A 93 -15.72 -20.04 2.62
C ALA A 93 -16.05 -19.34 3.95
N LEU A 94 -15.25 -18.34 4.35
CA LEU A 94 -15.52 -17.53 5.54
C LEU A 94 -16.84 -16.78 5.38
N ALA A 95 -17.08 -16.12 4.26
CA ALA A 95 -18.32 -15.40 4.01
C ALA A 95 -19.55 -16.34 4.01
N VAL A 96 -19.43 -17.54 3.41
CA VAL A 96 -20.50 -18.56 3.44
C VAL A 96 -20.75 -19.02 4.88
N ALA A 97 -19.71 -19.42 5.61
CA ALA A 97 -19.84 -19.94 6.97
C ALA A 97 -20.34 -18.88 7.97
N ALA A 98 -20.05 -17.61 7.71
CA ALA A 98 -20.53 -16.47 8.49
C ALA A 98 -22.00 -16.09 8.16
N GLY A 99 -22.63 -16.76 7.19
CA GLY A 99 -24.06 -16.61 6.89
C GLY A 99 -24.40 -15.49 5.91
N TYR A 100 -23.42 -14.93 5.18
CA TYR A 100 -23.70 -13.92 4.15
C TYR A 100 -24.36 -14.58 2.95
N THR A 101 -25.62 -14.19 2.67
CA THR A 101 -26.40 -14.69 1.52
C THR A 101 -25.97 -14.02 0.23
N ASP A 102 -25.51 -12.77 0.28
CA ASP A 102 -24.98 -12.04 -0.86
C ASP A 102 -23.45 -11.91 -0.74
N ARG A 103 -22.74 -12.44 -1.74
CA ARG A 103 -21.29 -12.54 -1.76
C ARG A 103 -20.76 -12.09 -3.11
N ILE A 104 -20.05 -10.96 -3.11
CA ILE A 104 -19.59 -10.24 -4.30
C ILE A 104 -18.09 -10.36 -4.43
N GLY A 105 -17.60 -10.66 -5.63
CA GLY A 105 -16.16 -10.70 -5.93
C GLY A 105 -15.90 -10.82 -7.43
N PHE A 106 -14.64 -10.96 -7.81
CA PHE A 106 -14.27 -11.05 -9.22
C PHE A 106 -14.46 -12.45 -9.80
N GLU A 107 -14.86 -12.52 -11.06
CA GLU A 107 -15.02 -13.77 -11.82
C GLU A 107 -13.73 -14.57 -11.97
N THR A 108 -12.56 -13.91 -11.89
CA THR A 108 -11.23 -14.52 -11.96
C THR A 108 -10.76 -15.10 -10.62
N SER A 109 -11.46 -14.84 -9.52
CA SER A 109 -11.08 -15.30 -8.17
C SER A 109 -11.10 -16.82 -8.05
N THR A 110 -10.16 -17.39 -7.30
CA THR A 110 -10.12 -18.85 -7.04
C THR A 110 -11.33 -19.33 -6.24
N GLY A 111 -11.96 -18.46 -5.43
CA GLY A 111 -13.17 -18.74 -4.66
C GLY A 111 -14.48 -18.39 -5.37
N ARG A 112 -14.47 -18.02 -6.64
CA ARG A 112 -15.61 -17.48 -7.39
C ARG A 112 -16.87 -18.37 -7.41
N TRP A 113 -16.72 -19.66 -7.30
CA TRP A 113 -17.85 -20.63 -7.29
C TRP A 113 -18.70 -20.55 -6.00
N LEU A 114 -18.20 -19.89 -4.94
CA LEU A 114 -18.96 -19.56 -3.74
C LEU A 114 -19.63 -18.17 -3.78
N TYR A 115 -19.40 -17.37 -4.84
CA TYR A 115 -19.99 -16.04 -4.96
C TYR A 115 -21.40 -16.10 -5.54
N THR A 116 -22.24 -15.20 -5.10
CA THR A 116 -23.61 -15.00 -5.64
C THR A 116 -23.61 -14.01 -6.79
N ARG A 117 -22.74 -12.98 -6.70
CA ARG A 117 -22.51 -12.02 -7.79
C ARG A 117 -21.05 -11.93 -8.13
N ARG A 118 -20.75 -11.90 -9.44
CA ARG A 118 -19.39 -11.85 -9.96
C ARG A 118 -19.25 -10.64 -10.87
N TYR A 119 -18.16 -9.91 -10.68
CA TYR A 119 -17.81 -8.76 -11.50
C TYR A 119 -16.62 -9.08 -12.38
N PRO A 120 -16.53 -8.50 -13.60
CA PRO A 120 -15.36 -8.63 -14.46
C PRO A 120 -14.10 -8.09 -13.77
N TYR A 121 -12.98 -8.73 -14.03
CA TYR A 121 -11.67 -8.25 -13.58
C TYR A 121 -10.97 -7.52 -14.72
N HIS A 122 -11.09 -6.19 -14.74
CA HIS A 122 -10.47 -5.34 -15.75
C HIS A 122 -8.97 -5.18 -15.51
N GLY A 123 -8.16 -5.97 -16.21
CA GLY A 123 -6.70 -5.97 -16.06
C GLY A 123 -6.01 -4.65 -16.43
N ASP A 124 -6.64 -3.84 -17.28
CA ASP A 124 -6.21 -2.53 -17.77
C ASP A 124 -6.48 -1.37 -16.79
N ARG A 125 -7.23 -1.61 -15.69
CA ARG A 125 -7.59 -0.59 -14.70
C ARG A 125 -6.64 -0.61 -13.51
N HIS A 126 -6.57 0.51 -12.78
CA HIS A 126 -5.88 0.55 -11.50
C HIS A 126 -6.52 -0.38 -10.48
N HIS A 127 -5.73 -0.99 -9.57
CA HIS A 127 -6.26 -1.97 -8.60
C HIS A 127 -7.31 -1.37 -7.66
N ALA A 128 -7.13 -0.11 -7.23
CA ALA A 128 -8.15 0.62 -6.46
C ALA A 128 -9.47 0.75 -7.23
N GLU A 129 -9.44 0.99 -8.55
CA GLU A 129 -10.63 1.07 -9.39
C GLU A 129 -11.31 -0.28 -9.56
N ARG A 130 -10.51 -1.36 -9.73
CA ARG A 130 -11.05 -2.72 -9.73
C ARG A 130 -11.81 -3.01 -8.45
N LEU A 131 -11.21 -2.72 -7.28
CA LEU A 131 -11.85 -2.94 -5.99
C LEU A 131 -13.09 -2.06 -5.80
N TRP A 132 -13.02 -0.78 -6.17
CA TRP A 132 -14.15 0.15 -6.11
C TRP A 132 -15.34 -0.34 -6.96
N SER A 133 -15.09 -0.96 -8.11
CA SER A 133 -16.16 -1.49 -8.97
C SER A 133 -17.01 -2.57 -8.29
N LEU A 134 -16.50 -3.29 -7.28
CA LEU A 134 -17.26 -4.27 -6.51
C LEU A 134 -18.47 -3.66 -5.76
N ALA A 135 -18.47 -2.34 -5.53
CA ALA A 135 -19.61 -1.65 -4.94
C ALA A 135 -20.86 -1.60 -5.85
N GLY A 136 -20.81 -2.19 -7.04
CA GLY A 136 -21.96 -2.30 -7.93
C GLY A 136 -22.04 -1.21 -8.97
N HIS A 137 -20.94 -0.54 -9.25
CA HIS A 137 -20.84 0.36 -10.40
C HIS A 137 -20.86 -0.47 -11.68
N GLY A 138 -21.69 -0.08 -12.65
CA GLY A 138 -21.83 -0.79 -13.93
C GLY A 138 -20.51 -0.96 -14.67
N ASP A 139 -20.45 -1.93 -15.56
CA ASP A 139 -19.23 -2.40 -16.25
C ASP A 139 -18.45 -1.28 -16.97
N GLY A 140 -19.13 -0.23 -17.42
CA GLY A 140 -18.55 0.94 -18.07
C GLY A 140 -18.16 2.09 -17.12
N ALA A 141 -18.47 1.99 -15.82
CA ALA A 141 -18.20 3.08 -14.89
C ALA A 141 -16.69 3.25 -14.66
N ARG A 142 -16.25 4.51 -14.68
CA ARG A 142 -14.89 4.92 -14.37
C ARG A 142 -14.95 5.90 -13.20
N ALA A 143 -14.04 5.74 -12.26
CA ALA A 143 -13.90 6.68 -11.17
C ALA A 143 -12.79 7.70 -11.47
N ASP A 144 -12.96 8.92 -11.00
CA ASP A 144 -11.91 9.95 -11.07
C ASP A 144 -10.78 9.67 -10.08
N ALA A 145 -9.69 10.40 -10.22
CA ALA A 145 -8.50 10.22 -9.38
C ALA A 145 -8.79 10.48 -7.89
N ALA A 146 -9.66 11.43 -7.56
CA ALA A 146 -10.04 11.76 -6.18
C ALA A 146 -10.85 10.61 -5.54
N THR A 147 -11.77 10.01 -6.30
CA THR A 147 -12.54 8.84 -5.87
C THR A 147 -11.63 7.62 -5.66
N LEU A 148 -10.61 7.44 -6.48
CA LEU A 148 -9.71 6.29 -6.40
C LEU A 148 -8.57 6.47 -5.39
N ARG A 149 -8.31 7.71 -4.94
CA ARG A 149 -7.25 7.95 -3.97
C ARG A 149 -7.60 7.24 -2.66
N PRO A 150 -6.71 6.35 -2.18
CA PRO A 150 -6.89 5.74 -0.86
C PRO A 150 -6.78 6.79 0.24
N THR A 151 -7.23 6.45 1.43
CA THR A 151 -7.14 7.33 2.61
C THR A 151 -6.75 6.53 3.84
N LEU A 152 -5.87 7.09 4.66
CA LEU A 152 -5.49 6.58 5.96
C LEU A 152 -5.64 7.70 7.00
N PHE A 153 -5.84 7.32 8.25
CA PHE A 153 -6.13 8.25 9.34
C PHE A 153 -5.21 7.96 10.52
N PRO A 154 -3.97 8.48 10.54
CA PRO A 154 -3.11 8.39 11.71
C PRO A 154 -3.77 9.05 12.93
N GLY A 155 -3.65 8.40 14.09
CA GLY A 155 -4.16 8.93 15.35
C GLY A 155 -3.15 9.83 16.06
N ALA A 156 -3.56 10.42 17.19
CA ALA A 156 -2.69 11.28 18.00
C ALA A 156 -1.41 10.55 18.45
N ASP A 157 -1.52 9.29 18.85
CA ASP A 157 -0.38 8.46 19.27
C ASP A 157 0.62 8.25 18.14
N ASP A 158 0.14 8.11 16.88
CA ASP A 158 0.99 7.97 15.69
C ASP A 158 1.74 9.27 15.39
N GLU A 159 1.04 10.40 15.49
CA GLU A 159 1.63 11.74 15.30
C GLU A 159 2.67 12.05 16.39
N GLU A 160 2.38 11.69 17.63
CA GLU A 160 3.32 11.85 18.73
C GLU A 160 4.56 10.95 18.58
N ALA A 161 4.40 9.72 18.09
CA ALA A 161 5.52 8.84 17.79
C ALA A 161 6.44 9.42 16.71
N VAL A 162 5.87 10.02 15.66
CA VAL A 162 6.62 10.76 14.63
C VAL A 162 7.35 11.94 15.26
N GLN A 163 6.68 12.74 16.08
CA GLN A 163 7.29 13.91 16.69
C GLN A 163 8.47 13.52 17.59
N ARG A 164 8.31 12.51 18.46
CA ARG A 164 9.41 11.98 19.28
C ARG A 164 10.60 11.51 18.44
N LEU A 165 10.37 10.86 17.29
CA LEU A 165 11.43 10.45 16.39
C LEU A 165 12.19 11.66 15.82
N LEU A 166 11.47 12.67 15.38
CA LEU A 166 12.07 13.89 14.80
C LEU A 166 12.86 14.68 15.84
N ASP A 167 12.31 14.85 17.05
CA ASP A 167 12.97 15.55 18.17
C ASP A 167 14.26 14.82 18.60
N ALA A 168 14.23 13.49 18.70
CA ALA A 168 15.38 12.68 19.05
C ALA A 168 16.52 12.76 17.99
N ASN A 169 16.22 13.21 16.78
CA ASN A 169 17.18 13.42 15.70
C ASN A 169 17.43 14.89 15.38
N ALA A 170 17.09 15.79 16.32
CA ALA A 170 17.32 17.24 16.23
C ALA A 170 16.82 17.85 14.90
N HIS A 171 15.62 17.40 14.42
CA HIS A 171 14.97 18.00 13.27
C HIS A 171 14.45 19.40 13.64
N ALA A 172 14.93 20.42 12.96
CA ALA A 172 14.66 21.82 13.25
C ALA A 172 13.62 22.47 12.32
N GLY A 173 12.81 21.66 11.60
CA GLY A 173 11.77 22.16 10.68
C GLY A 173 12.23 22.29 9.23
N GLU A 174 13.42 21.84 8.88
CA GLU A 174 13.86 21.73 7.49
C GLU A 174 12.97 20.75 6.69
N PRO A 175 12.87 20.88 5.34
CA PRO A 175 12.09 19.99 4.52
C PRO A 175 12.44 18.52 4.75
N LEU A 176 11.45 17.66 5.03
CA LEU A 176 11.62 16.21 5.15
C LEU A 176 11.57 15.56 3.77
N LEU A 177 12.57 14.75 3.46
CA LEU A 177 12.70 14.00 2.21
C LEU A 177 12.71 12.51 2.57
N ALA A 178 11.58 11.85 2.37
CA ALA A 178 11.39 10.46 2.77
C ALA A 178 11.91 9.49 1.71
N MET A 179 12.54 8.41 2.14
CA MET A 179 13.02 7.33 1.29
C MET A 179 12.58 5.97 1.83
N ALA A 180 12.06 5.10 0.96
CA ALA A 180 11.70 3.73 1.31
C ALA A 180 12.44 2.72 0.41
N PRO A 181 13.69 2.37 0.74
CA PRO A 181 14.54 1.54 -0.11
C PRO A 181 14.18 0.06 -0.10
N GLY A 182 13.41 -0.38 0.89
CA GLY A 182 13.00 -1.77 1.07
C GLY A 182 11.96 -2.25 0.06
N SER A 183 11.95 -3.54 -0.19
CA SER A 183 10.88 -4.28 -0.88
C SER A 183 10.95 -5.75 -0.52
N ALA A 184 9.79 -6.41 -0.47
CA ALA A 184 9.69 -7.85 -0.26
C ALA A 184 10.40 -8.66 -1.36
N TRP A 185 10.51 -8.12 -2.56
CA TRP A 185 11.22 -8.71 -3.70
C TRP A 185 12.50 -7.93 -3.97
N ALA A 186 13.65 -8.59 -3.83
CA ALA A 186 14.97 -7.98 -4.05
C ALA A 186 15.11 -7.34 -5.44
N THR A 187 14.46 -7.91 -6.46
CA THR A 187 14.49 -7.38 -7.83
C THR A 187 13.88 -5.99 -7.98
N LYS A 188 13.03 -5.55 -7.02
CA LYS A 188 12.43 -4.22 -7.01
C LYS A 188 13.30 -3.20 -6.27
N ARG A 189 14.36 -3.59 -5.57
CA ARG A 189 15.22 -2.67 -4.81
C ARG A 189 16.19 -1.96 -5.75
N TRP A 190 16.03 -0.65 -5.84
CA TRP A 190 16.97 0.19 -6.60
C TRP A 190 18.28 0.35 -5.82
N PRO A 191 19.46 0.13 -6.45
CA PRO A 191 20.70 0.00 -5.71
C PRO A 191 21.36 1.33 -5.30
N TYR A 192 20.86 2.48 -5.77
CA TYR A 192 21.56 3.77 -5.61
C TYR A 192 20.90 4.70 -4.61
N TYR A 193 20.12 4.17 -3.65
CA TYR A 193 19.48 4.98 -2.62
C TYR A 193 20.47 5.76 -1.76
N ALA A 194 21.61 5.19 -1.41
CA ALA A 194 22.64 5.87 -0.62
C ALA A 194 23.23 7.07 -1.38
N ALA A 195 23.55 6.90 -2.67
CA ALA A 195 24.04 7.97 -3.51
C ALA A 195 23.00 9.09 -3.74
N LEU A 196 21.73 8.72 -3.89
CA LEU A 196 20.63 9.69 -3.96
C LEU A 196 20.48 10.46 -2.64
N ALA A 197 20.50 9.77 -1.50
CA ALA A 197 20.38 10.38 -0.18
C ALA A 197 21.43 11.48 0.04
N ARG A 198 22.68 11.23 -0.32
CA ARG A 198 23.74 12.22 -0.26
C ARG A 198 23.43 13.50 -1.06
N ARG A 199 22.76 13.38 -2.19
CA ARG A 199 22.33 14.56 -2.98
C ARG A 199 21.14 15.25 -2.32
N LEU A 200 20.21 14.49 -1.76
CA LEU A 200 19.00 15.00 -1.12
C LEU A 200 19.31 15.75 0.18
N THR A 201 20.40 15.43 0.90
CA THR A 201 20.78 16.19 2.12
C THR A 201 21.08 17.67 1.85
N LEU A 202 21.34 18.06 0.59
CA LEU A 202 21.48 19.46 0.19
C LEU A 202 20.13 20.20 0.09
N LEU A 203 19.02 19.46 0.06
CA LEU A 203 17.65 20.00 -0.10
C LEU A 203 16.82 19.95 1.18
N GLY A 204 17.27 19.18 2.19
CA GLY A 204 16.57 19.01 3.45
C GLY A 204 17.03 17.78 4.22
N ARG A 205 16.26 17.37 5.22
CA ARG A 205 16.52 16.22 6.08
C ARG A 205 16.00 14.93 5.45
N VAL A 206 16.91 14.02 5.14
CA VAL A 206 16.54 12.69 4.66
C VAL A 206 16.05 11.81 5.81
N VAL A 207 14.91 11.14 5.63
CA VAL A 207 14.37 10.14 6.56
C VAL A 207 14.12 8.82 5.85
N ILE A 208 14.59 7.71 6.43
CA ILE A 208 14.54 6.38 5.83
C ILE A 208 13.44 5.56 6.50
N LEU A 209 12.49 5.11 5.72
CA LEU A 209 11.37 4.28 6.14
C LEU A 209 11.57 2.83 5.72
N GLY A 210 11.13 1.91 6.56
CA GLY A 210 11.18 0.47 6.28
C GLY A 210 10.80 -0.36 7.49
N SER A 211 10.75 -1.66 7.30
CA SER A 211 10.65 -2.64 8.39
C SER A 211 12.01 -2.77 9.10
N ASP A 212 12.02 -3.44 10.25
CA ASP A 212 13.26 -3.81 10.94
C ASP A 212 14.22 -4.62 10.04
N GLY A 213 13.67 -5.45 9.15
CA GLY A 213 14.44 -6.21 8.15
C GLY A 213 15.17 -5.35 7.11
N ASP A 214 14.81 -4.07 6.98
CA ASP A 214 15.42 -3.13 6.05
C ASP A 214 16.53 -2.27 6.71
N SER A 215 16.84 -2.48 7.99
CA SER A 215 17.83 -1.69 8.76
C SER A 215 19.23 -1.68 8.13
N HIS A 216 19.63 -2.76 7.46
CA HIS A 216 20.91 -2.80 6.74
C HIS A 216 20.97 -1.76 5.60
N LEU A 217 19.85 -1.54 4.87
CA LEU A 217 19.77 -0.51 3.82
C LEU A 217 19.80 0.89 4.43
N ALA A 218 19.17 1.08 5.60
CA ALA A 218 19.21 2.34 6.32
C ALA A 218 20.63 2.66 6.79
N GLN A 219 21.38 1.69 7.31
CA GLN A 219 22.77 1.86 7.74
C GLN A 219 23.69 2.31 6.59
N GLU A 220 23.54 1.72 5.40
CA GLU A 220 24.26 2.14 4.21
C GLU A 220 23.99 3.62 3.86
N ILE A 221 22.72 4.04 3.92
CA ILE A 221 22.32 5.42 3.63
C ILE A 221 22.83 6.38 4.71
N VAL A 222 22.70 6.02 5.99
CA VAL A 222 23.21 6.83 7.11
C VAL A 222 24.73 7.03 7.00
N ALA A 223 25.47 5.97 6.65
CA ALA A 223 26.93 6.08 6.45
C ALA A 223 27.27 7.02 5.30
N GLU A 224 26.60 6.91 4.15
CA GLU A 224 26.85 7.77 2.97
C GLU A 224 26.46 9.24 3.21
N THR A 225 25.50 9.49 4.12
CA THR A 225 25.08 10.85 4.53
C THR A 225 25.81 11.37 5.76
N PHE A 226 26.91 10.73 6.17
CA PHE A 226 27.74 11.11 7.33
C PHE A 226 26.92 11.25 8.63
N GLY A 227 25.92 10.41 8.83
CA GLY A 227 25.05 10.42 10.02
C GLY A 227 23.96 11.49 10.00
N SER A 228 23.77 12.24 8.92
CA SER A 228 22.73 13.27 8.87
C SER A 228 21.34 12.74 8.54
N ALA A 229 21.21 11.56 7.92
CA ALA A 229 19.92 10.95 7.64
C ALA A 229 19.30 10.32 8.90
N ILE A 230 18.00 10.43 9.05
CA ILE A 230 17.21 9.82 10.14
C ILE A 230 16.84 8.38 9.75
N ASP A 231 17.30 7.42 10.51
CA ASP A 231 16.85 6.03 10.39
C ASP A 231 15.56 5.82 11.19
N ALA A 232 14.45 5.62 10.48
CA ALA A 232 13.14 5.29 11.06
C ALA A 232 12.74 3.81 10.83
N THR A 233 13.66 2.96 10.32
CA THR A 233 13.34 1.54 10.05
C THR A 233 13.00 0.78 11.34
N GLY A 234 11.87 0.08 11.34
CA GLY A 234 11.37 -0.68 12.49
C GLY A 234 10.91 0.13 13.70
N LYS A 235 10.99 1.48 13.66
CA LYS A 235 10.71 2.35 14.82
C LYS A 235 9.28 2.87 14.90
N LEU A 236 8.51 2.78 13.84
CA LEU A 236 7.17 3.34 13.72
C LEU A 236 6.14 2.26 13.40
N SER A 237 4.92 2.43 13.91
CA SER A 237 3.76 1.68 13.43
C SER A 237 3.51 1.97 11.94
N LEU A 238 2.65 1.19 11.28
CA LEU A 238 2.29 1.46 9.90
C LEU A 238 1.55 2.80 9.72
N LEU A 239 0.68 3.16 10.69
CA LEU A 239 0.01 4.46 10.67
C LEU A 239 0.95 5.61 11.03
N ALA A 240 1.87 5.42 11.98
CA ALA A 240 2.90 6.41 12.26
C ALA A 240 3.85 6.58 11.06
N SER A 241 4.15 5.51 10.32
CA SER A 241 4.90 5.60 9.06
C SER A 241 4.13 6.38 8.00
N ALA A 242 2.80 6.19 7.90
CA ALA A 242 1.94 7.00 7.03
C ALA A 242 1.93 8.47 7.47
N ALA A 243 1.85 8.76 8.78
CA ALA A 243 1.93 10.13 9.32
C ALA A 243 3.27 10.80 8.95
N LEU A 244 4.38 10.09 9.12
CA LEU A 244 5.71 10.61 8.74
C LEU A 244 5.79 10.86 7.23
N ILE A 245 5.26 9.96 6.40
CA ILE A 245 5.15 10.15 4.94
C ILE A 245 4.31 11.39 4.65
N GLY A 246 3.18 11.59 5.35
CA GLY A 246 2.30 12.75 5.18
C GLY A 246 2.97 14.09 5.51
N ARG A 247 4.00 14.10 6.36
CA ARG A 247 4.82 15.28 6.67
C ARG A 247 5.98 15.50 5.69
N ALA A 248 6.27 14.52 4.83
CA ALA A 248 7.37 14.62 3.89
C ALA A 248 7.00 15.47 2.67
N HIS A 249 7.95 16.29 2.21
CA HIS A 249 7.83 17.08 0.99
C HIS A 249 7.90 16.23 -0.27
N VAL A 250 8.52 15.06 -0.17
CA VAL A 250 8.56 14.04 -1.22
C VAL A 250 8.89 12.67 -0.61
N LEU A 251 8.29 11.63 -1.18
CA LEU A 251 8.71 10.24 -0.95
C LEU A 251 9.35 9.68 -2.23
N VAL A 252 10.56 9.10 -2.09
CA VAL A 252 11.16 8.23 -3.12
C VAL A 252 11.05 6.79 -2.67
N THR A 253 10.38 5.96 -3.46
CA THR A 253 10.11 4.56 -3.08
C THR A 253 10.11 3.62 -4.27
N ASN A 254 10.43 2.35 -4.05
CA ASN A 254 10.19 1.30 -5.03
C ASN A 254 8.68 1.03 -5.18
N ASP A 255 8.29 0.23 -6.18
CA ASP A 255 6.95 -0.37 -6.27
C ASP A 255 6.74 -1.33 -5.09
N SER A 256 6.30 -0.77 -3.94
CA SER A 256 6.15 -1.45 -2.66
C SER A 256 5.09 -0.75 -1.78
N ALA A 257 4.82 -1.28 -0.58
CA ALA A 257 3.76 -0.75 0.28
C ALA A 257 3.85 0.76 0.60
N PRO A 258 5.03 1.37 0.86
CA PRO A 258 5.16 2.81 1.07
C PRO A 258 4.60 3.68 -0.06
N LEU A 259 4.63 3.22 -1.32
CA LEU A 259 4.01 3.88 -2.46
C LEU A 259 2.50 4.13 -2.23
N HIS A 260 1.83 3.14 -1.68
CA HIS A 260 0.39 3.22 -1.43
C HIS A 260 0.09 4.02 -0.15
N LEU A 261 0.98 3.99 0.86
CA LEU A 261 0.89 4.88 2.01
C LEU A 261 0.99 6.36 1.58
N ALA A 262 1.97 6.68 0.71
CA ALA A 262 2.11 8.02 0.15
C ALA A 262 0.89 8.44 -0.68
N SER A 263 0.33 7.53 -1.48
CA SER A 263 -0.92 7.77 -2.21
C SER A 263 -2.07 8.10 -1.25
N ALA A 264 -2.15 7.42 -0.10
CA ALA A 264 -3.20 7.63 0.90
C ALA A 264 -3.03 8.94 1.68
N MET A 265 -1.81 9.40 1.87
CA MET A 265 -1.48 10.67 2.53
C MET A 265 -1.38 11.84 1.55
N ASN A 266 -1.56 11.59 0.24
CA ASN A 266 -1.39 12.54 -0.84
C ASN A 266 0.01 13.20 -0.88
N THR A 267 1.03 12.46 -0.46
CA THR A 267 2.41 12.94 -0.44
C THR A 267 3.00 12.94 -1.84
N PRO A 268 3.67 14.02 -2.28
CA PRO A 268 4.41 14.05 -3.54
C PRO A 268 5.36 12.85 -3.64
N THR A 269 5.28 12.08 -4.74
CA THR A 269 5.91 10.75 -4.80
C THR A 269 6.68 10.50 -6.08
N VAL A 270 7.92 10.04 -5.96
CA VAL A 270 8.70 9.42 -7.04
C VAL A 270 8.69 7.90 -6.83
N ALA A 271 8.06 7.18 -7.75
CA ALA A 271 7.92 5.72 -7.71
C ALA A 271 8.89 5.06 -8.70
N LEU A 272 9.78 4.19 -8.18
CA LEU A 272 10.79 3.49 -8.98
C LEU A 272 10.24 2.13 -9.42
N PHE A 273 10.05 1.96 -10.73
CA PHE A 273 9.54 0.75 -11.32
C PHE A 273 10.64 0.02 -12.11
N GLY A 274 10.98 -1.18 -11.66
CA GLY A 274 11.98 -2.06 -12.28
C GLY A 274 11.35 -3.25 -12.99
N PRO A 275 11.23 -4.43 -12.34
CA PRO A 275 10.72 -5.65 -12.95
C PRO A 275 9.20 -5.64 -13.22
N THR A 276 8.49 -4.71 -12.61
CA THR A 276 7.05 -4.47 -12.77
C THR A 276 6.80 -3.19 -13.57
N VAL A 277 5.54 -2.95 -13.95
CA VAL A 277 5.11 -1.77 -14.72
C VAL A 277 3.79 -1.24 -14.16
N THR A 278 3.52 0.04 -14.34
CA THR A 278 2.30 0.69 -13.82
C THR A 278 1.02 0.15 -14.45
N SER A 279 1.08 -0.39 -15.67
CA SER A 279 -0.07 -1.02 -16.34
C SER A 279 -0.57 -2.29 -15.65
N LEU A 280 0.17 -2.86 -14.69
CA LEU A 280 -0.35 -3.90 -13.78
C LEU A 280 -1.41 -3.36 -12.81
N GLY A 281 -1.54 -2.03 -12.69
CA GLY A 281 -2.57 -1.37 -11.92
C GLY A 281 -2.15 -0.93 -10.51
N PHE A 282 -0.86 -0.78 -10.24
CA PHE A 282 -0.33 -0.43 -8.91
C PHE A 282 0.51 0.86 -8.91
N GLY A 283 0.28 1.76 -9.87
CA GLY A 283 0.95 3.06 -9.91
C GLY A 283 0.59 3.98 -8.72
N PRO A 284 1.33 5.09 -8.55
CA PRO A 284 1.04 6.10 -7.53
C PRO A 284 -0.28 6.82 -7.81
N LEU A 285 -1.04 7.18 -6.75
CA LEU A 285 -2.30 7.91 -6.80
C LEU A 285 -2.25 9.28 -6.10
N ALA A 286 -1.09 9.72 -5.60
CA ALA A 286 -0.90 11.09 -5.13
C ALA A 286 -1.09 12.09 -6.29
N ASP A 287 -1.48 13.33 -6.02
CA ASP A 287 -1.68 14.36 -7.05
C ASP A 287 -0.35 14.69 -7.74
N ALA A 288 0.68 15.01 -6.96
CA ALA A 288 2.05 15.22 -7.46
C ALA A 288 2.78 13.87 -7.46
N ARG A 289 3.03 13.31 -8.64
CA ARG A 289 3.70 12.01 -8.78
C ARG A 289 4.51 11.90 -10.05
N GLN A 290 5.60 11.16 -9.95
CA GLN A 290 6.42 10.74 -11.10
C GLN A 290 6.74 9.25 -10.99
N VAL A 291 6.81 8.58 -12.14
CA VAL A 291 7.31 7.22 -12.26
C VAL A 291 8.67 7.28 -12.93
N ALA A 292 9.69 6.80 -12.24
CA ALA A 292 11.03 6.68 -12.78
C ALA A 292 11.30 5.21 -13.12
N GLU A 293 11.59 4.94 -14.39
CA GLU A 293 11.82 3.59 -14.91
C GLU A 293 12.71 3.64 -16.15
N VAL A 294 13.42 2.56 -16.42
CA VAL A 294 14.16 2.42 -17.67
C VAL A 294 13.17 2.11 -18.80
N PRO A 295 13.03 2.99 -19.80
CA PRO A 295 12.06 2.78 -20.87
C PRO A 295 12.46 1.64 -21.80
N MET A 296 11.46 1.06 -22.49
CA MET A 296 11.59 0.10 -23.57
C MET A 296 12.47 -1.14 -23.32
N LEU A 297 12.52 -1.62 -22.06
CA LEU A 297 13.14 -2.91 -21.77
C LEU A 297 12.16 -4.04 -22.07
N ALA A 298 12.44 -4.82 -23.13
CA ALA A 298 11.57 -5.90 -23.62
C ALA A 298 11.34 -7.03 -22.59
N CYS A 299 12.17 -7.13 -21.56
CA CYS A 299 12.03 -8.13 -20.49
C CYS A 299 11.05 -7.71 -19.37
N ARG A 300 10.37 -6.56 -19.48
CA ARG A 300 9.40 -6.07 -18.50
C ARG A 300 7.97 -6.18 -19.05
N PRO A 301 6.98 -6.51 -18.19
CA PRO A 301 7.14 -6.98 -16.80
C PRO A 301 7.69 -8.41 -16.75
N CYS A 302 8.55 -8.69 -15.75
CA CYS A 302 9.06 -10.05 -15.55
C CYS A 302 8.04 -10.98 -14.88
N ASP A 303 7.17 -10.42 -14.02
CA ASP A 303 6.13 -11.09 -13.26
C ASP A 303 5.14 -10.04 -12.72
N ALA A 304 3.96 -10.46 -12.28
CA ALA A 304 2.94 -9.59 -11.69
C ALA A 304 3.41 -8.91 -10.38
N HIS A 305 4.31 -9.54 -9.64
CA HIS A 305 4.83 -9.06 -8.36
C HIS A 305 6.34 -8.76 -8.37
N GLY A 306 7.03 -9.07 -9.46
CA GLY A 306 8.48 -9.12 -9.54
C GLY A 306 9.06 -10.46 -9.06
N PRO A 307 10.06 -11.01 -9.74
CA PRO A 307 10.70 -12.26 -9.38
C PRO A 307 11.65 -12.08 -8.19
N ARG A 308 12.06 -13.18 -7.53
CA ARG A 308 13.06 -13.14 -6.45
C ARG A 308 14.46 -12.81 -6.95
N ALA A 309 14.78 -13.20 -8.19
CA ALA A 309 16.04 -12.92 -8.87
C ALA A 309 15.74 -12.53 -10.32
N CYS A 310 16.61 -11.72 -10.93
CA CYS A 310 16.47 -11.36 -12.33
C CYS A 310 16.64 -12.59 -13.23
N PRO A 311 15.63 -12.98 -14.04
CA PRO A 311 15.72 -14.16 -14.90
C PRO A 311 16.86 -14.09 -15.92
N LEU A 312 17.21 -12.86 -16.35
CA LEU A 312 18.28 -12.59 -17.29
C LEU A 312 19.60 -12.14 -16.62
N THR A 313 19.68 -12.17 -15.30
CA THR A 313 20.85 -11.83 -14.46
C THR A 313 21.42 -10.44 -14.62
N HIS A 314 20.95 -9.62 -15.55
CA HIS A 314 21.54 -8.31 -15.87
C HIS A 314 21.03 -7.15 -14.97
N TRP A 315 19.82 -7.25 -14.38
CA TRP A 315 19.21 -6.24 -13.48
C TRP A 315 19.09 -4.83 -14.08
N ARG A 316 19.14 -4.69 -15.41
CA ARG A 316 19.18 -3.41 -16.11
C ARG A 316 18.02 -2.50 -15.74
N CYS A 317 16.81 -3.03 -15.54
CA CYS A 317 15.64 -2.26 -15.15
C CYS A 317 15.81 -1.43 -13.86
N MET A 318 16.78 -1.79 -13.01
CA MET A 318 17.15 -1.06 -11.80
C MET A 318 18.55 -0.45 -11.88
N ARG A 319 19.49 -1.11 -12.56
CA ARG A 319 20.89 -0.64 -12.62
C ARG A 319 21.09 0.48 -13.62
N ASP A 320 20.35 0.49 -14.73
CA ASP A 320 20.46 1.52 -15.75
C ASP A 320 19.66 2.79 -15.39
N LEU A 321 18.77 2.74 -14.38
CA LEU A 321 18.09 3.91 -13.84
C LEU A 321 19.09 4.70 -12.96
N THR A 322 19.51 5.85 -13.43
CA THR A 322 20.57 6.64 -12.80
C THR A 322 20.07 7.52 -11.65
N VAL A 323 20.99 7.94 -10.76
CA VAL A 323 20.69 8.91 -9.69
C VAL A 323 20.24 10.25 -10.26
N ALA A 324 20.79 10.68 -11.40
CA ALA A 324 20.42 11.94 -12.04
C ALA A 324 18.94 11.93 -12.48
N GLU A 325 18.51 10.87 -13.17
CA GLU A 325 17.11 10.71 -13.61
C GLU A 325 16.13 10.71 -12.43
N VAL A 326 16.48 10.05 -11.32
CA VAL A 326 15.63 10.03 -10.12
C VAL A 326 15.61 11.40 -9.44
N LEU A 327 16.74 12.12 -9.40
CA LEU A 327 16.81 13.48 -8.86
C LEU A 327 15.98 14.46 -9.69
N ASP A 328 16.06 14.38 -11.02
CA ASP A 328 15.22 15.19 -11.92
C ASP A 328 13.72 14.93 -11.68
N ALA A 329 13.32 13.65 -11.43
CA ALA A 329 11.97 13.31 -11.06
C ALA A 329 11.58 13.90 -9.69
N VAL A 330 12.46 13.91 -8.70
CA VAL A 330 12.25 14.56 -7.40
C VAL A 330 11.99 16.05 -7.58
N ASP A 331 12.82 16.74 -8.36
CA ASP A 331 12.67 18.17 -8.62
C ASP A 331 11.37 18.48 -9.37
N ALA A 332 10.98 17.64 -10.31
CA ALA A 332 9.71 17.79 -11.03
C ALA A 332 8.49 17.67 -10.10
N VAL A 333 8.50 16.66 -9.22
CA VAL A 333 7.39 16.42 -8.27
C VAL A 333 7.29 17.52 -7.23
N ARG A 334 8.42 18.01 -6.71
CA ARG A 334 8.45 19.11 -5.72
C ARG A 334 7.86 20.40 -6.29
N ARG A 335 8.26 20.78 -7.50
CA ARG A 335 7.68 21.96 -8.20
C ARG A 335 6.15 21.83 -8.43
N SER A 336 5.67 20.63 -8.68
CA SER A 336 4.22 20.39 -8.87
C SER A 336 3.43 20.42 -7.57
N GLY A 337 4.06 20.25 -6.41
CA GLY A 337 3.42 20.28 -5.10
C GLY A 337 3.39 21.66 -4.45
N GLU A 338 4.11 22.65 -4.98
CA GLU A 338 4.19 24.03 -4.48
C GLU A 338 3.16 24.97 -5.16
N GLY A 339 2.40 24.51 -6.15
CA GLY A 339 1.36 25.25 -6.88
C GLY A 339 -0.03 24.78 -6.49
#